data_24046fa998018e37f138bbf6d9c21f66
#
_entry.id   24046fa998018e37f138bbf6d9c21f66
#
_cell.length_a   1.000
_cell.length_b   1.000
_cell.length_c   1.000
_cell.angle_alpha   90.00
_cell.angle_beta   90.00
_cell.angle_gamma   90.00
#
_symmetry.space_group_name_H-M   'P 1'
#
loop_
_entity.id
_entity.type
_entity.pdbx_description
1 polymer ?
#
loop_
_entity_poly.entity_id
_entity_poly.type
_entity_poly.pdbx_seq_one_letter_code
_entity_poly.pdbx_strand_id
1 'polypeptide(L)'
;MTIQKTVIIGSGPAGWTAALYTARATLSPLVFEGSAPNLPGGQLMITSEVENFPGFPKGVMGPELMQLFKEQAVRFGTSARTENITHLDLSQRPFKLTSETGDVIQAQTVILAMGANAKLLGIPVYR
;
A
#
# COMPACT_ATOMS: atom_id res chain seq x y z
N MET A 1 15.21 -13.29 -14.08
CA MET A 1 14.40 -12.53 -13.11
C MET A 1 14.10 -11.15 -13.69
N THR A 2 12.84 -10.80 -13.75
CA THR A 2 12.41 -9.50 -14.27
C THR A 2 12.67 -8.41 -13.23
N ILE A 3 13.30 -7.31 -13.65
CA ILE A 3 13.47 -6.16 -12.77
C ILE A 3 12.22 -5.29 -12.89
N GLN A 4 11.57 -5.04 -11.75
CA GLN A 4 10.40 -4.17 -11.68
C GLN A 4 10.83 -2.71 -11.86
N LYS A 5 10.05 -1.94 -12.61
CA LYS A 5 10.30 -0.49 -12.73
C LYS A 5 10.01 0.22 -11.42
N THR A 6 8.89 -0.12 -10.80
CA THR A 6 8.42 0.49 -9.56
C THR A 6 7.78 -0.56 -8.67
N VAL A 7 8.22 -0.60 -7.42
CA VAL A 7 7.59 -1.40 -6.37
C VAL A 7 7.09 -0.45 -5.29
N ILE A 8 5.86 -0.68 -4.82
CA ILE A 8 5.23 0.12 -3.78
C ILE A 8 4.97 -0.78 -2.58
N ILE A 9 5.45 -0.36 -1.42
CA ILE A 9 5.22 -1.08 -0.17
C ILE A 9 4.15 -0.34 0.61
N GLY A 10 2.99 -0.96 0.74
CA GLY A 10 1.84 -0.42 1.45
C GLY A 10 0.62 -0.25 0.58
N SER A 11 -0.55 -0.49 1.15
CA SER A 11 -1.84 -0.54 0.45
C SER A 11 -2.92 0.34 1.08
N GLY A 12 -2.50 1.35 1.81
CA GLY A 12 -3.40 2.41 2.25
C GLY A 12 -3.66 3.43 1.13
N PRO A 13 -4.27 4.56 1.46
CA PRO A 13 -4.56 5.59 0.45
C PRO A 13 -3.34 6.08 -0.31
N ALA A 14 -2.22 6.26 0.39
CA ALA A 14 -0.98 6.71 -0.24
C ALA A 14 -0.42 5.70 -1.24
N GLY A 15 -0.42 4.42 -0.87
CA GLY A 15 0.07 3.34 -1.73
C GLY A 15 -0.75 3.20 -3.00
N TRP A 16 -2.06 3.14 -2.88
CA TRP A 16 -2.93 3.02 -4.06
C TRP A 16 -2.92 4.28 -4.93
N THR A 17 -2.79 5.46 -4.34
CA THR A 17 -2.65 6.71 -5.11
C THR A 17 -1.37 6.70 -5.93
N ALA A 18 -0.25 6.31 -5.31
CA ALA A 18 1.01 6.17 -6.03
C ALA A 18 0.91 5.12 -7.13
N ALA A 19 0.24 3.99 -6.86
CA ALA A 19 0.03 2.93 -7.83
C ALA A 19 -0.79 3.42 -9.03
N LEU A 20 -1.86 4.16 -8.79
CA LEU A 20 -2.70 4.71 -9.86
C LEU A 20 -1.88 5.57 -10.81
N TYR A 21 -1.12 6.52 -10.27
CA TYR A 21 -0.36 7.45 -11.12
C TYR A 21 0.83 6.78 -11.82
N THR A 22 1.53 5.88 -11.15
CA THR A 22 2.64 5.15 -11.79
C THR A 22 2.13 4.17 -12.85
N ALA A 23 0.97 3.56 -12.63
CA ALA A 23 0.34 2.71 -13.66
C ALA A 23 -0.05 3.53 -14.88
N ARG A 24 -0.64 4.70 -14.68
CA ARG A 24 -0.99 5.60 -15.79
C ARG A 24 0.24 6.12 -16.53
N ALA A 25 1.38 6.19 -15.88
CA ALA A 25 2.66 6.53 -16.50
C ALA A 25 3.32 5.32 -17.18
N THR A 26 2.64 4.21 -17.29
CA THR A 26 3.11 2.95 -17.91
C THR A 26 4.32 2.33 -17.22
N LEU A 27 4.44 2.53 -15.89
CA LEU A 27 5.54 1.97 -15.11
C LEU A 27 5.23 0.57 -14.54
N SER A 28 4.03 0.05 -14.78
CA SER A 28 3.62 -1.29 -14.35
C SER A 28 3.95 -1.57 -12.88
N PRO A 29 3.43 -0.76 -11.94
CA PRO A 29 3.82 -0.90 -10.54
C PRO A 29 3.37 -2.22 -9.94
N LEU A 30 4.18 -2.74 -9.02
CA LEU A 30 3.86 -3.88 -8.18
C LEU A 30 3.67 -3.39 -6.75
N VAL A 31 2.49 -3.61 -6.18
CA VAL A 31 2.14 -3.23 -4.81
C VAL A 31 2.23 -4.45 -3.89
N PHE A 32 2.96 -4.32 -2.79
CA PHE A 32 2.91 -5.27 -1.69
C PHE A 32 1.92 -4.74 -0.67
N GLU A 33 0.77 -5.39 -0.58
CA GLU A 33 -0.34 -4.93 0.26
C GLU A 33 -0.09 -5.15 1.76
N GLY A 34 0.80 -6.07 2.08
CA GLY A 34 0.97 -6.56 3.42
C GLY A 34 0.09 -7.77 3.70
N SER A 35 0.34 -8.41 4.84
CA SER A 35 -0.48 -9.49 5.37
C SER A 35 -0.40 -9.45 6.89
N ALA A 36 -1.19 -10.27 7.59
CA ALA A 36 -1.18 -10.29 9.06
C ALA A 36 0.26 -10.38 9.60
N PRO A 37 0.65 -9.65 10.67
CA PRO A 37 -0.22 -8.79 11.48
C PRO A 37 -0.51 -7.40 10.89
N ASN A 38 0.10 -7.06 9.75
CA ASN A 38 -0.18 -5.80 9.06
C ASN A 38 -1.51 -5.91 8.32
N LEU A 39 -2.35 -4.90 8.47
CA LEU A 39 -3.66 -4.89 7.86
C LEU A 39 -3.59 -4.27 6.45
N PRO A 40 -3.84 -5.04 5.38
CA PRO A 40 -3.96 -4.47 4.05
C PRO A 40 -5.03 -3.37 4.01
N GLY A 41 -4.71 -2.24 3.37
CA GLY A 41 -5.61 -1.08 3.34
C GLY A 41 -5.32 -0.03 4.41
N GLY A 42 -4.52 -0.36 5.40
CA GLY A 42 -4.07 0.57 6.43
C GLY A 42 -5.17 1.00 7.40
N GLN A 43 -5.03 2.21 7.95
CA GLN A 43 -5.91 2.72 9.00
C GLN A 43 -7.37 2.86 8.58
N LEU A 44 -7.64 3.06 7.31
CA LEU A 44 -9.03 3.17 6.84
C LEU A 44 -9.81 1.85 6.94
N MET A 45 -9.11 0.73 7.08
CA MET A 45 -9.77 -0.57 7.27
C MET A 45 -10.37 -0.73 8.67
N ILE A 46 -9.92 0.07 9.63
CA ILE A 46 -10.40 0.04 11.01
C ILE A 46 -11.28 1.25 11.36
N THR A 47 -11.49 2.14 10.40
CA THR A 47 -12.45 3.24 10.55
C THR A 47 -13.78 2.87 9.92
N SER A 48 -14.86 3.46 10.42
CA SER A 48 -16.18 3.23 9.86
C SER A 48 -16.42 4.16 8.66
N GLU A 49 -16.87 5.36 8.89
CA GLU A 49 -17.25 6.30 7.83
C GLU A 49 -16.16 7.35 7.60
N VAL A 50 -15.80 7.55 6.35
CA VAL A 50 -14.88 8.60 5.91
C VAL A 50 -15.72 9.74 5.33
N GLU A 51 -15.67 10.88 6.00
CA GLU A 51 -16.51 12.04 5.64
C GLU A 51 -15.72 13.16 4.98
N ASN A 52 -14.40 13.09 5.02
CA ASN A 52 -13.51 14.16 4.58
C ASN A 52 -12.72 13.83 3.32
N PHE A 53 -13.14 12.83 2.56
CA PHE A 53 -12.56 12.55 1.25
C PHE A 53 -13.47 13.12 0.16
N PRO A 54 -12.97 14.06 -0.66
CA PRO A 54 -13.78 14.69 -1.69
C PRO A 54 -14.34 13.68 -2.70
N GLY A 55 -15.53 13.93 -3.17
CA GLY A 55 -16.22 13.05 -4.11
C GLY A 55 -17.28 12.16 -3.47
N PHE A 56 -17.34 12.14 -2.15
CA PHE A 56 -18.33 11.36 -1.38
C PHE A 56 -19.09 12.27 -0.44
N PRO A 57 -20.06 13.05 -0.95
CA PRO A 57 -20.73 14.08 -0.13
C PRO A 57 -21.54 13.52 1.04
N LYS A 58 -21.87 12.24 1.00
CA LYS A 58 -22.60 11.54 2.07
C LYS A 58 -21.70 10.60 2.86
N GLY A 59 -20.36 10.71 2.66
CA GLY A 59 -19.39 9.80 3.27
C GLY A 59 -19.26 8.47 2.52
N VAL A 60 -18.31 7.69 2.93
CA VAL A 60 -18.04 6.34 2.39
C VAL A 60 -17.39 5.51 3.48
N MET A 61 -17.68 4.22 3.54
CA MET A 61 -17.01 3.33 4.49
C MET A 61 -15.54 3.18 4.11
N GLY A 62 -14.65 3.20 5.11
CA GLY A 62 -13.21 3.10 4.89
C GLY A 62 -12.79 1.89 4.05
N PRO A 63 -13.22 0.67 4.41
CA PRO A 63 -12.91 -0.52 3.59
C PRO A 63 -13.42 -0.44 2.16
N GLU A 64 -14.62 0.10 1.96
CA GLU A 64 -15.17 0.31 0.61
C GLU A 64 -14.31 1.28 -0.19
N LEU A 65 -13.89 2.39 0.42
CA LEU A 65 -13.04 3.38 -0.22
C LEU A 65 -11.72 2.76 -0.66
N MET A 66 -11.10 1.92 0.19
CA MET A 66 -9.84 1.26 -0.16
C MET A 66 -10.03 0.25 -1.30
N GLN A 67 -11.15 -0.44 -1.35
CA GLN A 67 -11.47 -1.33 -2.46
C GLN A 67 -11.61 -0.56 -3.77
N LEU A 68 -12.26 0.60 -3.74
CA LEU A 68 -12.39 1.46 -4.92
C LEU A 68 -11.03 1.98 -5.40
N PHE A 69 -10.15 2.35 -4.47
CA PHE A 69 -8.79 2.79 -4.82
C PHE A 69 -8.01 1.65 -5.50
N LYS A 70 -8.07 0.45 -4.94
CA LYS A 70 -7.41 -0.72 -5.50
C LYS A 70 -7.92 -1.03 -6.91
N GLU A 71 -9.23 -1.07 -7.09
CA GLU A 71 -9.85 -1.35 -8.38
C GLU A 71 -9.40 -0.34 -9.44
N GLN A 72 -9.34 0.93 -9.06
CA GLN A 72 -8.91 1.98 -9.97
C GLN A 72 -7.45 1.83 -10.37
N ALA A 73 -6.57 1.52 -9.42
CA ALA A 73 -5.16 1.30 -9.71
C ALA A 73 -4.94 0.05 -10.59
N VAL A 74 -5.64 -1.03 -10.30
CA VAL A 74 -5.56 -2.28 -11.06
C VAL A 74 -6.07 -2.09 -12.49
N ARG A 75 -7.11 -1.28 -12.67
CA ARG A 75 -7.63 -0.96 -14.00
C ARG A 75 -6.56 -0.41 -14.94
N PHE A 76 -5.59 0.34 -14.42
CA PHE A 76 -4.54 0.96 -15.22
C PHE A 76 -3.25 0.16 -15.28
N GLY A 77 -3.23 -1.06 -14.74
CA GLY A 77 -2.11 -1.98 -14.90
C GLY A 77 -1.28 -2.22 -13.64
N THR A 78 -1.78 -1.86 -12.45
CA THR A 78 -1.13 -2.21 -11.20
C THR A 78 -1.30 -3.70 -10.91
N SER A 79 -0.21 -4.37 -10.51
CA SER A 79 -0.24 -5.70 -9.93
C SER A 79 -0.13 -5.61 -8.42
N ALA A 80 -0.72 -6.55 -7.70
CA ALA A 80 -0.71 -6.55 -6.23
C ALA A 80 -0.41 -7.94 -5.69
N ARG A 81 0.34 -7.99 -4.58
CA ARG A 81 0.62 -9.23 -3.83
C ARG A 81 0.27 -8.99 -2.38
N THR A 82 -0.48 -9.92 -1.80
CA THR A 82 -0.88 -9.86 -0.38
C THR A 82 0.21 -10.49 0.47
N GLU A 83 1.34 -9.82 0.56
CA GLU A 83 2.53 -10.28 1.27
C GLU A 83 3.20 -9.08 1.94
N ASN A 84 3.93 -9.37 3.03
CA ASN A 84 4.81 -8.39 3.66
C ASN A 84 6.19 -8.42 3.01
N ILE A 85 6.85 -7.27 2.96
CA ILE A 85 8.28 -7.19 2.70
C ILE A 85 9.00 -7.26 4.04
N THR A 86 9.93 -8.19 4.19
CA THR A 86 10.65 -8.43 5.43
C THR A 86 12.05 -7.82 5.44
N HIS A 87 12.61 -7.56 4.26
CA HIS A 87 13.93 -6.99 4.13
C HIS A 87 14.03 -6.12 2.89
N LEU A 88 14.74 -5.00 3.00
CA LEU A 88 14.90 -4.04 1.92
C LEU A 88 16.38 -3.63 1.86
N ASP A 89 17.04 -3.91 0.73
CA ASP A 89 18.40 -3.52 0.47
C ASP A 89 18.42 -2.39 -0.57
N LEU A 90 18.75 -1.20 -0.12
CA LEU A 90 18.82 0.00 -0.95
C LEU A 90 20.28 0.41 -1.23
N SER A 91 21.25 -0.46 -0.94
CA SER A 91 22.67 -0.10 -1.05
C SER A 91 23.13 0.10 -2.50
N GLN A 92 22.47 -0.55 -3.45
CA GLN A 92 22.76 -0.38 -4.88
C GLN A 92 21.53 -0.69 -5.72
N ARG A 93 21.49 -0.21 -6.95
CA ARG A 93 20.43 -0.52 -7.91
C ARG A 93 20.83 -1.67 -8.82
N PRO A 94 19.85 -2.52 -9.21
CA PRO A 94 18.48 -2.50 -8.73
C PRO A 94 18.37 -2.81 -7.24
N PHE A 95 17.43 -2.16 -6.57
CA PHE A 95 17.14 -2.44 -5.16
C PHE A 95 16.61 -3.85 -5.00
N LYS A 96 16.87 -4.47 -3.86
CA LYS A 96 16.38 -5.83 -3.56
C LYS A 96 15.42 -5.80 -2.40
N LEU A 97 14.26 -6.43 -2.61
CA LEU A 97 13.24 -6.59 -1.59
C LEU A 97 13.03 -8.08 -1.37
N THR A 98 12.97 -8.49 -0.10
CA THR A 98 12.67 -9.88 0.24
C THR A 98 11.28 -9.95 0.85
N SER A 99 10.41 -10.80 0.30
CA SER A 99 9.08 -11.02 0.84
C SER A 99 9.09 -12.04 1.97
N GLU A 100 7.99 -12.11 2.71
CA GLU A 100 7.82 -13.08 3.79
C GLU A 100 7.88 -14.54 3.32
N THR A 101 7.64 -14.79 2.04
CA THR A 101 7.76 -16.13 1.45
C THR A 101 9.19 -16.47 1.03
N GLY A 102 10.13 -15.54 1.18
CA GLY A 102 11.52 -15.73 0.77
C GLY A 102 11.82 -15.30 -0.66
N ASP A 103 10.83 -14.85 -1.42
CA ASP A 103 11.06 -14.33 -2.77
C ASP A 103 11.88 -13.06 -2.72
N VAL A 104 12.84 -12.93 -3.64
CA VAL A 104 13.63 -11.73 -3.82
C VAL A 104 13.15 -10.99 -5.08
N ILE A 105 12.72 -9.76 -4.90
CA ILE A 105 12.23 -8.89 -5.95
C ILE A 105 13.27 -7.80 -6.21
N GLN A 106 13.59 -7.55 -7.47
CA GLN A 106 14.46 -6.44 -7.85
C GLN A 106 13.62 -5.30 -8.41
N ALA A 107 13.97 -4.07 -8.02
CA ALA A 107 13.24 -2.87 -8.43
C ALA A 107 14.18 -1.72 -8.74
N GLN A 108 13.87 -0.97 -9.79
CA GLN A 108 14.60 0.26 -10.12
C GLN A 108 14.24 1.40 -9.16
N THR A 109 12.98 1.44 -8.73
CA THR A 109 12.48 2.44 -7.78
C THR A 109 11.58 1.78 -6.76
N VAL A 110 11.59 2.31 -5.54
CA VAL A 110 10.74 1.83 -4.44
C VAL A 110 10.04 3.02 -3.81
N ILE A 111 8.73 2.89 -3.62
CA ILE A 111 7.93 3.88 -2.90
C ILE A 111 7.51 3.27 -1.58
N LEU A 112 7.87 3.91 -0.49
CA LEU A 112 7.50 3.50 0.86
C LEU A 112 6.22 4.23 1.27
N ALA A 113 5.13 3.47 1.43
CA ALA A 113 3.82 3.99 1.82
C ALA A 113 3.23 3.12 2.92
N MET A 114 4.04 2.88 3.96
CA MET A 114 3.76 1.88 4.99
C MET A 114 2.86 2.38 6.11
N GLY A 115 2.39 3.62 6.01
CA GLY A 115 1.45 4.18 6.98
C GLY A 115 2.05 4.39 8.36
N ALA A 116 1.17 4.48 9.34
CA ALA A 116 1.53 4.66 10.73
C ALA A 116 0.50 3.96 11.62
N ASN A 117 0.94 3.54 12.79
CA ASN A 117 0.06 3.02 13.82
C ASN A 117 -0.09 4.05 14.92
N ALA A 118 -1.26 4.08 15.57
CA ALA A 118 -1.48 4.93 16.70
C ALA A 118 -0.53 4.55 17.84
N LYS A 119 0.14 5.54 18.43
CA LYS A 119 0.92 5.32 19.65
C LYS A 119 -0.02 5.31 20.85
N LEU A 120 0.00 4.21 21.59
CA LEU A 120 -0.77 4.09 22.82
C LEU A 120 0.08 4.59 23.98
N LEU A 121 -0.46 5.51 24.78
CA LEU A 121 0.24 6.07 25.92
C LEU A 121 0.26 5.13 27.13
N GLY A 122 -0.50 4.05 27.10
CA GLY A 122 -0.57 3.11 28.21
C GLY A 122 -1.39 3.61 29.38
N ILE A 123 -2.17 4.66 29.20
CA ILE A 123 -3.07 5.22 30.22
C ILE A 123 -4.52 5.01 29.80
N PRO A 124 -5.44 4.80 30.75
CA PRO A 124 -6.86 4.67 30.43
C PRO A 124 -7.40 5.95 29.79
N VAL A 125 -8.16 5.80 28.73
CA VAL A 125 -8.87 6.91 28.08
C VAL A 125 -10.36 6.61 28.17
N TYR A 126 -11.08 7.50 28.81
CA TYR A 126 -12.54 7.40 28.92
C TYR A 126 -13.17 8.31 27.88
N ARG A 127 -14.06 7.74 27.11
CA ARG A 127 -14.82 8.45 26.09
C ARG A 127 -16.27 8.54 26.50
#